data_ec2eb26ba750407f9504e8a06cd357e1
#
_entry.id   ec2eb26ba750407f9504e8a06cd357e1
#
_cell.length_a   1.000
_cell.length_b   1.000
_cell.length_c   1.000
_cell.angle_alpha   90.00
_cell.angle_beta   90.00
_cell.angle_gamma   90.00
#
_symmetry.space_group_name_H-M   'P 1'
#
loop_
_entity.id
_entity.type
_entity.pdbx_description
1 polymer ?
#
loop_
_entity_poly.entity_id
_entity_poly.type
_entity_poly.pdbx_seq_one_letter_code
_entity_poly.pdbx_strand_id
1 'polypeptide(L)'
;MKLWAGRFHKELDQKTNDFNSSISFDSRMVREDIEGSIAHATMLGSCGIIDSTEAKQICAELKKILDEVESGALNIDLESEDIHTFVEGELTTRLGAAGKRLHTARSRNDQVALDVKLYLKKQCDVLYQQIQEFIVVLCHKALDYKDIVMPGYTHMQRAQPITFGHHLMAYSEMLQRDMSRLADTKKRMDECPLGSGALAGTTYPLNREMTASLLGFERVTNNSLDGVSDRDFCMELASDIAIAMVHLSRFSEEIILWCSWEFKFVELDDAFSTGSSIMPQKKNPDIAELVRGKSGRTIGDLMTLLTMMKGLPLAYDKDMQEDKEAIFDAIDTLHMCLTSFIPMIETMKVLPGNMRKAAAGGFINATDCADYLVGKGLPFRDAYKITGELVAECIESGLTLETLPIETYQKYDVHFADDVYKAISLESCVNGRKVIGGPAPENVEFQAKRVLKIMGVK
;
A
#
# COMPACT_ATOMS: atom_id res chain seq x y z
N MET A 1 20.28 -5.00 -33.45
CA MET A 1 21.74 -4.64 -33.60
C MET A 1 22.29 -4.49 -32.18
N LYS A 2 23.43 -5.16 -31.84
CA LYS A 2 24.03 -5.04 -30.51
C LYS A 2 24.88 -3.78 -30.44
N LEU A 3 24.56 -2.85 -29.56
CA LEU A 3 25.19 -1.53 -29.43
C LEU A 3 26.66 -1.62 -28.93
N TRP A 4 27.07 -2.74 -28.32
CA TRP A 4 28.37 -2.96 -27.70
C TRP A 4 29.31 -3.90 -28.50
N ALA A 5 28.95 -4.25 -29.76
CA ALA A 5 29.65 -5.27 -30.53
C ALA A 5 31.06 -4.90 -31.07
N GLY A 6 31.55 -3.66 -30.89
CA GLY A 6 32.76 -3.15 -31.54
C GLY A 6 34.05 -3.91 -31.28
N ARG A 7 34.19 -4.60 -30.16
CA ARG A 7 35.40 -5.41 -29.79
C ARG A 7 35.27 -6.91 -30.07
N PHE A 8 34.02 -7.37 -30.18
CA PHE A 8 33.75 -8.80 -30.21
C PHE A 8 33.68 -9.34 -31.65
N HIS A 9 34.28 -10.50 -31.90
CA HIS A 9 34.35 -11.15 -33.22
C HIS A 9 33.39 -12.34 -33.35
N LYS A 10 32.61 -12.64 -32.31
CA LYS A 10 31.60 -13.70 -32.31
C LYS A 10 30.29 -13.16 -31.82
N GLU A 11 29.21 -13.68 -32.36
CA GLU A 11 27.87 -13.44 -31.80
C GLU A 11 27.70 -14.17 -30.46
N LEU A 12 26.86 -13.61 -29.58
CA LEU A 12 26.48 -14.30 -28.36
C LEU A 12 25.68 -15.57 -28.70
N ASP A 13 25.93 -16.61 -27.93
CA ASP A 13 25.07 -17.80 -27.92
C ASP A 13 23.62 -17.38 -27.61
N GLN A 14 22.65 -18.01 -28.32
CA GLN A 14 21.24 -17.63 -28.19
C GLN A 14 20.74 -17.79 -26.75
N LYS A 15 21.05 -18.88 -26.06
CA LYS A 15 20.63 -19.08 -24.67
C LYS A 15 21.24 -18.07 -23.70
N THR A 16 22.47 -17.66 -23.98
CA THR A 16 23.13 -16.60 -23.20
C THR A 16 22.48 -15.24 -23.49
N ASN A 17 22.05 -14.99 -24.71
CA ASN A 17 21.31 -13.78 -25.04
C ASN A 17 19.96 -13.75 -24.32
N ASP A 18 19.20 -14.83 -24.35
CA ASP A 18 17.89 -14.94 -23.68
C ASP A 18 18.03 -14.79 -22.15
N PHE A 19 19.06 -15.40 -21.56
CA PHE A 19 19.35 -15.26 -20.13
C PHE A 19 19.71 -13.81 -19.74
N ASN A 20 20.33 -13.06 -20.64
CA ASN A 20 20.79 -11.69 -20.39
C ASN A 20 19.74 -10.63 -20.69
N SER A 21 18.71 -10.96 -21.46
CA SER A 21 17.65 -10.05 -21.91
C SER A 21 16.72 -9.66 -20.77
N SER A 22 16.26 -8.40 -20.77
CA SER A 22 15.28 -7.86 -19.81
C SER A 22 13.99 -7.36 -20.49
N ILE A 23 13.91 -7.42 -21.82
CA ILE A 23 12.79 -6.87 -22.58
C ILE A 23 11.43 -7.39 -22.12
N SER A 24 11.35 -8.64 -21.61
CA SER A 24 10.11 -9.26 -21.16
C SER A 24 9.45 -8.54 -19.99
N PHE A 25 10.22 -7.85 -19.17
CA PHE A 25 9.71 -7.11 -18.01
C PHE A 25 9.99 -5.60 -18.07
N ASP A 26 11.08 -5.14 -18.71
CA ASP A 26 11.40 -3.72 -18.79
C ASP A 26 10.62 -2.98 -19.91
N SER A 27 10.03 -3.71 -20.85
CA SER A 27 9.15 -3.16 -21.89
C SER A 27 8.02 -2.26 -21.33
N ARG A 28 7.61 -2.49 -20.09
CA ARG A 28 6.61 -1.66 -19.41
C ARG A 28 7.07 -0.22 -19.12
N MET A 29 8.37 0.05 -19.20
CA MET A 29 8.97 1.39 -19.04
C MET A 29 9.20 2.13 -20.36
N VAL A 30 8.62 1.68 -21.47
CA VAL A 30 8.79 2.31 -22.80
C VAL A 30 8.50 3.81 -22.79
N ARG A 31 7.48 4.22 -22.03
CA ARG A 31 7.12 5.64 -21.86
C ARG A 31 8.23 6.41 -21.14
N GLU A 32 8.74 5.86 -20.06
CA GLU A 32 9.79 6.49 -19.24
C GLU A 32 11.10 6.62 -20.04
N ASP A 33 11.48 5.58 -20.76
CA ASP A 33 12.65 5.62 -21.63
C ASP A 33 12.54 6.69 -22.72
N ILE A 34 11.37 6.79 -23.36
CA ILE A 34 11.14 7.80 -24.41
C ILE A 34 11.08 9.21 -23.80
N GLU A 35 10.39 9.43 -22.69
CA GLU A 35 10.35 10.72 -21.99
C GLU A 35 11.77 11.16 -21.58
N GLY A 36 12.56 10.25 -20.99
CA GLY A 36 13.96 10.46 -20.62
C GLY A 36 14.83 10.82 -21.84
N SER A 37 14.64 10.08 -22.92
CA SER A 37 15.37 10.31 -24.19
C SER A 37 15.00 11.65 -24.84
N ILE A 38 13.75 12.08 -24.80
CA ILE A 38 13.30 13.39 -25.28
C ILE A 38 13.95 14.51 -24.44
N ALA A 39 13.95 14.40 -23.14
CA ALA A 39 14.57 15.39 -22.26
C ALA A 39 16.09 15.48 -22.50
N HIS A 40 16.75 14.32 -22.67
CA HIS A 40 18.18 14.26 -23.00
C HIS A 40 18.50 14.91 -24.34
N ALA A 41 17.79 14.55 -25.43
CA ALA A 41 18.00 15.13 -26.74
C ALA A 41 17.75 16.65 -26.74
N THR A 42 16.72 17.11 -26.04
CA THR A 42 16.41 18.53 -25.88
C THR A 42 17.57 19.27 -25.20
N MET A 43 18.12 18.71 -24.13
CA MET A 43 19.28 19.28 -23.43
C MET A 43 20.52 19.28 -24.30
N LEU A 44 20.84 18.18 -25.02
CA LEU A 44 21.98 18.11 -25.93
C LEU A 44 21.94 19.19 -27.00
N GLY A 45 20.77 19.40 -27.63
CA GLY A 45 20.55 20.46 -28.61
C GLY A 45 20.68 21.85 -28.00
N SER A 46 20.17 22.06 -26.80
CA SER A 46 20.27 23.36 -26.11
C SER A 46 21.69 23.71 -25.69
N CYS A 47 22.50 22.71 -25.33
CA CYS A 47 23.91 22.87 -24.99
C CYS A 47 24.84 22.95 -26.24
N GLY A 48 24.31 22.81 -27.45
CA GLY A 48 25.09 22.81 -28.68
C GLY A 48 25.99 21.58 -28.88
N ILE A 49 25.69 20.49 -28.18
CA ILE A 49 26.44 19.21 -28.26
C ILE A 49 26.04 18.46 -29.54
N ILE A 50 24.76 18.55 -29.93
CA ILE A 50 24.25 18.11 -31.23
C ILE A 50 23.54 19.28 -31.91
N ASP A 51 23.36 19.18 -33.22
CA ASP A 51 22.63 20.20 -33.97
C ASP A 51 21.19 20.36 -33.47
N SER A 52 20.73 21.59 -33.30
CA SER A 52 19.41 21.87 -32.76
C SER A 52 18.26 21.37 -33.64
N THR A 53 18.48 21.24 -34.94
CA THR A 53 17.52 20.70 -35.90
C THR A 53 17.43 19.18 -35.72
N GLU A 54 18.59 18.51 -35.60
CA GLU A 54 18.63 17.07 -35.32
C GLU A 54 17.98 16.74 -33.98
N ALA A 55 18.25 17.53 -32.92
CA ALA A 55 17.60 17.36 -31.62
C ALA A 55 16.06 17.42 -31.74
N LYS A 56 15.53 18.39 -32.48
CA LYS A 56 14.07 18.50 -32.72
C LYS A 56 13.52 17.32 -33.51
N GLN A 57 14.26 16.82 -34.51
CA GLN A 57 13.86 15.64 -35.29
C GLN A 57 13.82 14.38 -34.40
N ILE A 58 14.84 14.18 -33.55
CA ILE A 58 14.88 13.08 -32.58
C ILE A 58 13.67 13.13 -31.63
N CYS A 59 13.42 14.30 -31.03
CA CYS A 59 12.28 14.45 -30.11
C CYS A 59 10.92 14.20 -30.79
N ALA A 60 10.75 14.68 -32.03
CA ALA A 60 9.51 14.48 -32.79
C ALA A 60 9.30 13.02 -33.17
N GLU A 61 10.37 12.31 -33.54
CA GLU A 61 10.28 10.90 -33.92
C GLU A 61 10.06 10.01 -32.71
N LEU A 62 10.73 10.28 -31.57
CA LEU A 62 10.49 9.59 -30.30
C LEU A 62 9.03 9.69 -29.85
N LYS A 63 8.40 10.88 -30.01
CA LYS A 63 6.96 11.03 -29.72
C LYS A 63 6.09 10.14 -30.59
N LYS A 64 6.39 10.03 -31.89
CA LYS A 64 5.64 9.15 -32.79
C LYS A 64 5.85 7.70 -32.45
N ILE A 65 7.06 7.28 -32.08
CA ILE A 65 7.32 5.91 -31.63
C ILE A 65 6.46 5.60 -30.38
N LEU A 66 6.38 6.53 -29.44
CA LEU A 66 5.53 6.36 -28.25
C LEU A 66 4.05 6.22 -28.64
N ASP A 67 3.52 7.13 -29.45
CA ASP A 67 2.13 7.12 -29.90
C ASP A 67 1.79 5.82 -30.65
N GLU A 68 2.71 5.31 -31.47
CA GLU A 68 2.54 4.07 -32.22
C GLU A 68 2.58 2.84 -31.31
N VAL A 69 3.46 2.80 -30.29
CA VAL A 69 3.49 1.72 -29.31
C VAL A 69 2.22 1.73 -28.47
N GLU A 70 1.78 2.88 -27.99
CA GLU A 70 0.59 2.98 -27.14
C GLU A 70 -0.72 2.71 -27.88
N SER A 71 -0.78 3.03 -29.17
CA SER A 71 -1.92 2.68 -30.02
C SER A 71 -1.90 1.23 -30.51
N GLY A 72 -0.82 0.49 -30.28
CA GLY A 72 -0.62 -0.87 -30.78
C GLY A 72 -0.27 -0.92 -32.30
N ALA A 73 0.04 0.22 -32.91
CA ALA A 73 0.50 0.28 -34.31
C ALA A 73 1.94 -0.23 -34.47
N LEU A 74 2.76 -0.10 -33.44
CA LEU A 74 4.10 -0.63 -33.36
C LEU A 74 4.19 -1.61 -32.19
N ASN A 75 4.50 -2.88 -32.46
CA ASN A 75 4.75 -3.87 -31.42
C ASN A 75 6.21 -3.80 -30.95
N ILE A 76 6.43 -3.92 -29.65
CA ILE A 76 7.78 -4.02 -29.10
C ILE A 76 8.36 -5.36 -29.52
N ASP A 77 9.57 -5.32 -30.11
CA ASP A 77 10.29 -6.51 -30.54
C ASP A 77 10.93 -7.21 -29.33
N LEU A 78 10.36 -8.35 -28.96
CA LEU A 78 10.82 -9.16 -27.82
C LEU A 78 12.17 -9.88 -28.05
N GLU A 79 12.73 -9.82 -29.27
CA GLU A 79 14.09 -10.29 -29.55
C GLU A 79 15.15 -9.22 -29.21
N SER A 80 14.72 -8.00 -28.86
CA SER A 80 15.62 -6.96 -28.36
C SER A 80 16.19 -7.34 -26.98
N GLU A 81 17.39 -6.83 -26.67
CA GLU A 81 18.04 -7.10 -25.38
C GLU A 81 17.27 -6.45 -24.21
N ASP A 82 16.84 -5.19 -24.41
CA ASP A 82 16.11 -4.37 -23.46
C ASP A 82 15.26 -3.31 -24.20
N ILE A 83 14.39 -2.63 -23.47
CA ILE A 83 13.52 -1.58 -24.05
C ILE A 83 14.31 -0.44 -24.65
N HIS A 84 15.45 -0.10 -24.08
CA HIS A 84 16.32 0.98 -24.54
C HIS A 84 16.92 0.65 -25.91
N THR A 85 17.33 -0.61 -26.12
CA THR A 85 17.84 -1.10 -27.40
C THR A 85 16.75 -1.08 -28.47
N PHE A 86 15.52 -1.43 -28.11
CA PHE A 86 14.36 -1.34 -29.00
C PHE A 86 14.12 0.09 -29.44
N VAL A 87 13.99 1.04 -28.51
CA VAL A 87 13.69 2.46 -28.80
C VAL A 87 14.81 3.10 -29.65
N GLU A 88 16.08 2.87 -29.29
CA GLU A 88 17.24 3.40 -30.03
C GLU A 88 17.36 2.77 -31.42
N GLY A 89 17.03 1.48 -31.56
CA GLY A 89 16.98 0.74 -32.81
C GLY A 89 15.94 1.32 -33.78
N GLU A 90 14.71 1.50 -33.30
CA GLU A 90 13.61 2.10 -34.06
C GLU A 90 13.95 3.53 -34.49
N LEU A 91 14.43 4.35 -33.56
CA LEU A 91 14.83 5.72 -33.85
C LEU A 91 15.95 5.76 -34.92
N THR A 92 16.95 4.89 -34.81
CA THR A 92 18.07 4.81 -35.77
C THR A 92 17.59 4.32 -37.13
N THR A 93 16.66 3.38 -37.21
CA THR A 93 16.06 2.91 -38.46
C THR A 93 15.35 4.04 -39.20
N ARG A 94 14.65 4.91 -38.45
CA ARG A 94 13.89 6.02 -39.04
C ARG A 94 14.72 7.25 -39.39
N LEU A 95 15.72 7.61 -38.59
CA LEU A 95 16.49 8.84 -38.70
C LEU A 95 17.95 8.63 -39.14
N GLY A 96 18.42 7.40 -39.27
CA GLY A 96 19.81 7.09 -39.65
C GLY A 96 20.84 7.69 -38.70
N ALA A 97 21.75 8.50 -39.24
CA ALA A 97 22.85 9.09 -38.47
C ALA A 97 22.39 10.04 -37.35
N ALA A 98 21.27 10.75 -37.54
CA ALA A 98 20.72 11.63 -36.54
C ALA A 98 20.23 10.83 -35.33
N GLY A 99 19.55 9.67 -35.53
CA GLY A 99 19.09 8.80 -34.43
C GLY A 99 20.24 8.32 -33.57
N LYS A 100 21.38 7.97 -34.15
CA LYS A 100 22.57 7.51 -33.41
C LYS A 100 23.16 8.55 -32.46
N ARG A 101 22.84 9.84 -32.63
CA ARG A 101 23.34 10.93 -31.77
C ARG A 101 22.62 10.98 -30.43
N LEU A 102 21.48 10.30 -30.30
CA LEU A 102 20.73 10.24 -29.05
C LEU A 102 21.59 9.72 -27.89
N HIS A 103 22.47 8.75 -28.12
CA HIS A 103 23.31 8.13 -27.06
C HIS A 103 24.49 9.01 -26.62
N THR A 104 24.72 10.18 -27.26
CA THR A 104 25.84 11.07 -26.91
C THR A 104 25.78 11.48 -25.44
N ALA A 105 26.90 11.32 -24.73
CA ALA A 105 27.07 11.69 -23.33
C ALA A 105 26.14 10.94 -22.33
N ARG A 106 25.58 9.80 -22.72
CA ARG A 106 24.72 8.95 -21.90
C ARG A 106 25.30 7.53 -21.81
N SER A 107 25.03 6.86 -20.70
CA SER A 107 25.28 5.43 -20.54
C SER A 107 23.96 4.70 -20.33
N ARG A 108 23.95 3.38 -20.57
CA ARG A 108 22.84 2.53 -20.18
C ARG A 108 22.59 2.62 -18.67
N ASN A 109 23.64 2.80 -17.85
CA ASN A 109 23.53 2.80 -16.39
C ASN A 109 22.71 3.97 -15.85
N ASP A 110 22.96 5.21 -16.30
CA ASP A 110 22.19 6.37 -15.86
C ASP A 110 20.79 6.42 -16.52
N GLN A 111 20.64 5.84 -17.73
CA GLN A 111 19.37 5.68 -18.41
C GLN A 111 18.43 4.74 -17.64
N VAL A 112 18.87 3.53 -17.31
CA VAL A 112 18.07 2.55 -16.55
C VAL A 112 17.68 3.10 -15.18
N ALA A 113 18.64 3.72 -14.46
CA ALA A 113 18.37 4.33 -13.17
C ALA A 113 17.29 5.42 -13.25
N LEU A 114 17.32 6.25 -14.32
CA LEU A 114 16.31 7.25 -14.59
C LEU A 114 14.92 6.63 -14.80
N ASP A 115 14.83 5.63 -15.69
CA ASP A 115 13.56 5.07 -16.12
C ASP A 115 12.85 4.37 -14.96
N VAL A 116 13.60 3.63 -14.15
CA VAL A 116 13.05 3.01 -12.93
C VAL A 116 12.53 4.09 -11.96
N LYS A 117 13.31 5.16 -11.72
CA LYS A 117 12.86 6.26 -10.84
C LYS A 117 11.61 6.96 -11.39
N LEU A 118 11.55 7.26 -12.68
CA LEU A 118 10.36 7.87 -13.32
C LEU A 118 9.14 6.98 -13.18
N TYR A 119 9.30 5.70 -13.48
CA TYR A 119 8.23 4.72 -13.35
C TYR A 119 7.72 4.63 -11.90
N LEU A 120 8.63 4.44 -10.93
CA LEU A 120 8.26 4.26 -9.52
C LEU A 120 7.64 5.53 -8.91
N LYS A 121 8.07 6.74 -9.32
CA LYS A 121 7.41 7.99 -8.91
C LYS A 121 5.92 8.01 -9.31
N LYS A 122 5.61 7.58 -10.54
CA LYS A 122 4.23 7.48 -11.03
C LYS A 122 3.44 6.41 -10.25
N GLN A 123 4.07 5.26 -9.97
CA GLN A 123 3.43 4.19 -9.20
C GLN A 123 3.16 4.59 -7.74
N CYS A 124 4.03 5.35 -7.12
CA CYS A 124 3.76 5.93 -5.79
C CYS A 124 2.47 6.76 -5.80
N ASP A 125 2.24 7.57 -6.84
CA ASP A 125 1.01 8.38 -6.94
C ASP A 125 -0.23 7.50 -7.12
N VAL A 126 -0.16 6.47 -7.94
CA VAL A 126 -1.27 5.52 -8.15
C VAL A 126 -1.63 4.82 -6.85
N LEU A 127 -0.64 4.24 -6.16
CA LEU A 127 -0.86 3.55 -4.88
C LEU A 127 -1.36 4.49 -3.79
N TYR A 128 -0.82 5.72 -3.73
CA TYR A 128 -1.27 6.76 -2.81
C TYR A 128 -2.76 7.07 -3.01
N GLN A 129 -3.20 7.27 -4.25
CA GLN A 129 -4.60 7.54 -4.58
C GLN A 129 -5.53 6.37 -4.22
N GLN A 130 -5.12 5.12 -4.47
CA GLN A 130 -5.91 3.95 -4.09
C GLN A 130 -6.06 3.80 -2.57
N ILE A 131 -4.98 4.03 -1.82
CA ILE A 131 -5.06 4.00 -0.35
C ILE A 131 -5.93 5.14 0.15
N GLN A 132 -5.87 6.33 -0.46
CA GLN A 132 -6.75 7.45 -0.16
C GLN A 132 -8.22 7.10 -0.38
N GLU A 133 -8.55 6.47 -1.51
CA GLU A 133 -9.90 5.97 -1.80
C GLU A 133 -10.37 4.98 -0.73
N PHE A 134 -9.51 4.05 -0.33
CA PHE A 134 -9.84 3.09 0.71
C PHE A 134 -10.13 3.77 2.07
N ILE A 135 -9.32 4.74 2.46
CA ILE A 135 -9.56 5.54 3.68
C ILE A 135 -10.92 6.23 3.63
N VAL A 136 -11.30 6.79 2.47
CA VAL A 136 -12.60 7.44 2.28
C VAL A 136 -13.75 6.45 2.48
N VAL A 137 -13.66 5.27 1.89
CA VAL A 137 -14.65 4.18 2.07
C VAL A 137 -14.78 3.80 3.54
N LEU A 138 -13.65 3.61 4.25
CA LEU A 138 -13.67 3.30 5.68
C LEU A 138 -14.30 4.40 6.52
N CYS A 139 -14.02 5.66 6.21
CA CYS A 139 -14.61 6.80 6.93
C CYS A 139 -16.14 6.86 6.74
N HIS A 140 -16.65 6.68 5.53
CA HIS A 140 -18.10 6.64 5.28
C HIS A 140 -18.75 5.48 6.03
N LYS A 141 -18.21 4.26 5.92
CA LYS A 141 -18.72 3.13 6.69
C LYS A 141 -18.63 3.36 8.21
N ALA A 142 -17.58 3.99 8.69
CA ALA A 142 -17.45 4.30 10.11
C ALA A 142 -18.56 5.27 10.58
N LEU A 143 -18.94 6.24 9.74
CA LEU A 143 -20.06 7.13 10.02
C LEU A 143 -21.40 6.40 10.04
N ASP A 144 -21.64 5.49 9.09
CA ASP A 144 -22.87 4.69 8.99
C ASP A 144 -23.05 3.75 10.18
N TYR A 145 -21.94 3.25 10.74
CA TYR A 145 -21.92 2.22 11.79
C TYR A 145 -21.31 2.70 13.12
N LYS A 146 -21.24 4.02 13.34
CA LYS A 146 -20.66 4.60 14.57
C LYS A 146 -21.40 4.22 15.86
N ASP A 147 -22.69 3.89 15.74
CA ASP A 147 -23.55 3.53 16.87
C ASP A 147 -23.69 2.00 17.06
N ILE A 148 -23.11 1.19 16.17
CA ILE A 148 -23.27 -0.27 16.22
C ILE A 148 -22.28 -0.86 17.21
N VAL A 149 -22.81 -1.29 18.34
CA VAL A 149 -22.03 -1.91 19.41
C VAL A 149 -21.57 -3.32 19.01
N MET A 150 -20.28 -3.58 19.19
CA MET A 150 -19.67 -4.89 19.03
C MET A 150 -18.69 -5.18 20.17
N PRO A 151 -18.34 -6.46 20.42
CA PRO A 151 -17.28 -6.76 21.36
C PRO A 151 -15.91 -6.39 20.77
N GLY A 152 -15.11 -5.64 21.51
CA GLY A 152 -13.68 -5.53 21.26
C GLY A 152 -12.95 -6.74 21.81
N TYR A 153 -11.88 -7.18 21.15
CA TYR A 153 -11.14 -8.39 21.48
C TYR A 153 -9.70 -8.09 21.88
N THR A 154 -9.22 -8.80 22.89
CA THR A 154 -7.80 -9.00 23.19
C THR A 154 -7.57 -10.47 23.42
N HIS A 155 -6.45 -11.04 22.94
CA HIS A 155 -6.16 -12.48 23.05
C HIS A 155 -7.27 -13.38 22.48
N MET A 156 -8.02 -12.91 21.49
CA MET A 156 -9.22 -13.53 20.95
C MET A 156 -10.34 -13.74 22.01
N GLN A 157 -10.25 -13.07 23.15
CA GLN A 157 -11.28 -13.02 24.17
C GLN A 157 -12.06 -11.71 24.08
N ARG A 158 -13.36 -11.76 24.34
CA ARG A 158 -14.19 -10.57 24.46
C ARG A 158 -13.70 -9.72 25.63
N ALA A 159 -13.39 -8.46 25.39
CA ALA A 159 -12.73 -7.61 26.38
C ALA A 159 -13.62 -6.44 26.82
N GLN A 160 -13.88 -5.50 25.95
CA GLN A 160 -14.67 -4.30 26.25
C GLN A 160 -15.59 -3.95 25.09
N PRO A 161 -16.73 -3.27 25.31
CA PRO A 161 -17.60 -2.84 24.23
C PRO A 161 -16.98 -1.69 23.44
N ILE A 162 -17.02 -1.81 22.12
CA ILE A 162 -16.64 -0.79 21.16
C ILE A 162 -17.75 -0.62 20.12
N THR A 163 -17.58 0.27 19.16
CA THR A 163 -18.44 0.31 17.98
C THR A 163 -17.73 -0.24 16.74
N PHE A 164 -18.51 -0.73 15.77
CA PHE A 164 -17.96 -1.16 14.48
C PHE A 164 -17.29 -0.01 13.75
N GLY A 165 -17.89 1.20 13.81
CA GLY A 165 -17.26 2.39 13.27
C GLY A 165 -15.91 2.71 13.89
N HIS A 166 -15.78 2.57 15.21
CA HIS A 166 -14.49 2.74 15.90
C HIS A 166 -13.43 1.74 15.40
N HIS A 167 -13.82 0.49 15.21
CA HIS A 167 -12.93 -0.56 14.69
C HIS A 167 -12.42 -0.22 13.28
N LEU A 168 -13.31 0.21 12.38
CA LEU A 168 -12.95 0.61 11.02
C LEU A 168 -11.97 1.80 11.00
N MET A 169 -12.16 2.77 11.92
CA MET A 169 -11.25 3.91 12.02
C MET A 169 -9.83 3.52 12.44
N ALA A 170 -9.64 2.40 13.14
CA ALA A 170 -8.29 1.90 13.45
C ALA A 170 -7.53 1.51 12.16
N TYR A 171 -8.20 0.89 11.19
CA TYR A 171 -7.60 0.62 9.87
C TYR A 171 -7.36 1.88 9.05
N SER A 172 -8.27 2.86 9.13
CA SER A 172 -8.03 4.18 8.53
C SER A 172 -6.74 4.84 9.05
N GLU A 173 -6.46 4.76 10.35
CA GLU A 173 -5.21 5.29 10.94
C GLU A 173 -3.95 4.52 10.44
N MET A 174 -4.04 3.21 10.21
CA MET A 174 -2.93 2.43 9.64
C MET A 174 -2.64 2.90 8.21
N LEU A 175 -3.66 3.00 7.38
CA LEU A 175 -3.56 3.42 5.98
C LEU A 175 -3.08 4.87 5.81
N GLN A 176 -3.43 5.79 6.71
CA GLN A 176 -2.88 7.15 6.72
C GLN A 176 -1.36 7.14 6.92
N ARG A 177 -0.85 6.25 7.78
CA ARG A 177 0.61 6.06 7.94
C ARG A 177 1.26 5.46 6.68
N ASP A 178 0.55 4.58 5.96
CA ASP A 178 1.05 4.02 4.70
C ASP A 178 1.13 5.08 3.61
N MET A 179 0.11 5.96 3.50
CA MET A 179 0.18 7.13 2.61
C MET A 179 1.37 8.04 2.93
N SER A 180 1.64 8.28 4.22
CA SER A 180 2.78 9.11 4.64
C SER A 180 4.11 8.49 4.22
N ARG A 181 4.27 7.15 4.34
CA ARG A 181 5.48 6.44 3.88
C ARG A 181 5.68 6.61 2.38
N LEU A 182 4.65 6.32 1.58
CA LEU A 182 4.72 6.49 0.11
C LEU A 182 5.12 7.91 -0.30
N ALA A 183 4.57 8.93 0.38
CA ALA A 183 4.92 10.32 0.12
C ALA A 183 6.39 10.62 0.47
N ASP A 184 6.88 10.08 1.57
CA ASP A 184 8.27 10.25 2.00
C ASP A 184 9.25 9.51 1.08
N THR A 185 8.92 8.29 0.66
CA THR A 185 9.69 7.51 -0.31
C THR A 185 9.76 8.23 -1.66
N LYS A 186 8.62 8.71 -2.18
CA LYS A 186 8.58 9.50 -3.41
C LYS A 186 9.47 10.74 -3.33
N LYS A 187 9.46 11.45 -2.20
CA LYS A 187 10.29 12.63 -1.98
C LYS A 187 11.79 12.30 -1.98
N ARG A 188 12.19 11.16 -1.40
CA ARG A 188 13.61 10.76 -1.40
C ARG A 188 14.11 10.33 -2.78
N MET A 189 13.29 9.64 -3.57
CA MET A 189 13.67 9.25 -4.94
C MET A 189 13.64 10.41 -5.95
N ASP A 190 13.20 11.61 -5.57
CA ASP A 190 13.01 12.76 -6.46
C ASP A 190 14.32 13.46 -6.85
N GLU A 191 15.29 12.64 -7.32
CA GLU A 191 16.61 13.05 -7.80
C GLU A 191 16.90 12.43 -9.16
N CYS A 192 17.19 13.29 -10.15
CA CYS A 192 17.50 12.87 -11.51
C CYS A 192 18.93 12.31 -11.61
N PRO A 193 19.12 11.02 -11.99
CA PRO A 193 20.45 10.44 -12.16
C PRO A 193 21.07 10.76 -13.53
N LEU A 194 20.28 11.17 -14.54
CA LEU A 194 20.74 11.34 -15.91
C LEU A 194 21.84 12.40 -16.00
N GLY A 195 22.91 12.05 -16.73
CA GLY A 195 24.17 12.79 -16.79
C GLY A 195 25.25 12.24 -15.85
N SER A 196 24.94 11.20 -15.04
CA SER A 196 25.95 10.45 -14.29
C SER A 196 26.83 9.59 -15.19
N GLY A 197 26.41 9.33 -16.43
CA GLY A 197 27.10 8.46 -17.36
C GLY A 197 27.17 7.02 -16.86
N ALA A 198 28.27 6.32 -17.14
CA ALA A 198 28.46 4.96 -16.61
C ALA A 198 28.69 4.96 -15.09
N LEU A 199 29.43 5.95 -14.57
CA LEU A 199 29.74 6.14 -13.14
C LEU A 199 30.48 7.46 -12.83
N ALA A 200 31.11 8.08 -13.82
CA ALA A 200 32.04 9.20 -13.63
C ALA A 200 31.57 10.49 -14.35
N GLY A 201 30.29 10.58 -14.68
CA GLY A 201 29.78 11.67 -15.48
C GLY A 201 30.30 11.63 -16.92
N THR A 202 30.51 12.82 -17.50
CA THR A 202 30.96 12.97 -18.88
C THR A 202 31.81 14.24 -19.02
N THR A 203 32.64 14.31 -20.06
CA THR A 203 33.42 15.52 -20.43
C THR A 203 32.61 16.55 -21.23
N TYR A 204 31.38 16.21 -21.65
CA TYR A 204 30.49 17.13 -22.32
C TYR A 204 29.88 18.14 -21.34
N PRO A 205 29.65 19.40 -21.73
CA PRO A 205 29.06 20.43 -20.88
C PRO A 205 27.54 20.26 -20.78
N LEU A 206 27.08 19.20 -20.13
CA LEU A 206 25.65 18.94 -19.93
C LEU A 206 25.00 19.93 -18.97
N ASN A 207 23.73 20.24 -19.21
CA ASN A 207 22.89 20.97 -18.28
C ASN A 207 21.94 19.96 -17.57
N ARG A 208 22.40 19.37 -16.45
CA ARG A 208 21.65 18.36 -15.69
C ARG A 208 20.41 18.94 -15.01
N GLU A 209 20.45 20.20 -14.57
CA GLU A 209 19.30 20.89 -13.97
C GLU A 209 18.18 21.04 -15.00
N MET A 210 18.52 21.37 -16.25
CA MET A 210 17.54 21.43 -17.35
C MET A 210 16.88 20.06 -17.56
N THR A 211 17.66 18.98 -17.59
CA THR A 211 17.13 17.62 -17.76
C THR A 211 16.22 17.24 -16.60
N ALA A 212 16.63 17.51 -15.36
CA ALA A 212 15.82 17.25 -14.17
C ALA A 212 14.49 18.02 -14.21
N SER A 213 14.53 19.30 -14.56
CA SER A 213 13.34 20.15 -14.69
C SER A 213 12.37 19.66 -15.77
N LEU A 214 12.89 19.23 -16.94
CA LEU A 214 12.07 18.69 -18.03
C LEU A 214 11.35 17.39 -17.64
N LEU A 215 11.94 16.61 -16.73
CA LEU A 215 11.41 15.33 -16.23
C LEU A 215 10.65 15.46 -14.92
N GLY A 216 10.51 16.68 -14.37
CA GLY A 216 9.77 16.92 -13.12
C GLY A 216 10.46 16.36 -11.87
N PHE A 217 11.80 16.31 -11.88
CA PHE A 217 12.57 16.04 -10.66
C PHE A 217 12.88 17.34 -9.92
N GLU A 218 12.86 17.26 -8.58
CA GLU A 218 13.19 18.41 -7.73
C GLU A 218 14.66 18.82 -7.84
N ARG A 219 15.55 17.83 -8.01
CA ARG A 219 17.01 18.04 -8.05
C ARG A 219 17.74 17.00 -8.89
N VAL A 220 19.04 17.20 -9.07
CA VAL A 220 19.96 16.22 -9.68
C VAL A 220 20.69 15.44 -8.59
N THR A 221 21.12 14.21 -8.88
CA THR A 221 22.00 13.45 -7.98
C THR A 221 23.36 14.15 -7.83
N ASN A 222 23.85 14.22 -6.59
CA ASN A 222 25.08 14.98 -6.25
C ASN A 222 26.38 14.19 -6.49
N ASN A 223 26.29 12.89 -6.67
CA ASN A 223 27.42 12.02 -6.96
C ASN A 223 27.07 11.07 -8.10
N SER A 224 27.87 11.04 -9.17
CA SER A 224 27.59 10.23 -10.36
C SER A 224 27.74 8.73 -10.12
N LEU A 225 28.56 8.32 -9.17
CA LEU A 225 28.75 6.91 -8.79
C LEU A 225 27.51 6.40 -8.05
N ASP A 226 27.02 7.17 -7.10
CA ASP A 226 25.79 6.92 -6.35
C ASP A 226 24.57 6.98 -7.29
N GLY A 227 24.51 7.95 -8.20
CA GLY A 227 23.39 8.14 -9.11
C GLY A 227 23.07 6.94 -10.02
N VAL A 228 24.05 6.10 -10.33
CA VAL A 228 23.84 4.86 -11.09
C VAL A 228 23.75 3.61 -10.21
N SER A 229 24.21 3.69 -8.97
CA SER A 229 24.25 2.58 -8.01
C SER A 229 23.02 2.51 -7.11
N ASP A 230 22.38 3.65 -6.84
CA ASP A 230 21.27 3.78 -5.92
C ASP A 230 20.09 2.89 -6.31
N ARG A 231 19.65 2.06 -5.37
CA ARG A 231 18.39 1.29 -5.40
C ARG A 231 17.65 1.36 -4.06
N ASP A 232 18.03 2.31 -3.19
CA ASP A 232 17.37 2.52 -1.91
C ASP A 232 15.87 2.76 -2.11
N PHE A 233 15.52 3.53 -3.14
CA PHE A 233 14.14 3.83 -3.48
C PHE A 233 13.31 2.58 -3.87
N CYS A 234 13.92 1.54 -4.44
CA CYS A 234 13.26 0.25 -4.70
C CYS A 234 13.01 -0.50 -3.39
N MET A 235 14.03 -0.59 -2.54
CA MET A 235 13.93 -1.27 -1.24
C MET A 235 12.94 -0.54 -0.32
N GLU A 236 12.95 0.76 -0.32
CA GLU A 236 12.06 1.59 0.50
C GLU A 236 10.60 1.45 0.06
N LEU A 237 10.31 1.56 -1.25
CA LEU A 237 8.97 1.35 -1.80
C LEU A 237 8.47 -0.08 -1.53
N ALA A 238 9.31 -1.09 -1.72
CA ALA A 238 8.95 -2.48 -1.41
C ALA A 238 8.65 -2.67 0.09
N SER A 239 9.37 -1.97 0.97
CA SER A 239 9.10 -1.96 2.41
C SER A 239 7.75 -1.31 2.74
N ASP A 240 7.43 -0.19 2.12
CA ASP A 240 6.14 0.49 2.28
C ASP A 240 4.98 -0.41 1.82
N ILE A 241 5.14 -1.06 0.67
CA ILE A 241 4.19 -2.03 0.13
C ILE A 241 4.03 -3.21 1.08
N ALA A 242 5.12 -3.80 1.57
CA ALA A 242 5.07 -4.92 2.51
C ALA A 242 4.33 -4.55 3.80
N ILE A 243 4.57 -3.35 4.36
CA ILE A 243 3.86 -2.86 5.55
C ILE A 243 2.37 -2.67 5.26
N ALA A 244 2.00 -2.05 4.13
CA ALA A 244 0.60 -1.90 3.72
C ALA A 244 -0.09 -3.26 3.57
N MET A 245 0.58 -4.23 2.95
CA MET A 245 0.07 -5.60 2.81
C MET A 245 -0.07 -6.33 4.15
N VAL A 246 0.77 -6.05 5.16
CA VAL A 246 0.58 -6.54 6.53
C VAL A 246 -0.70 -5.97 7.14
N HIS A 247 -1.00 -4.68 6.92
CA HIS A 247 -2.26 -4.07 7.39
C HIS A 247 -3.48 -4.70 6.70
N LEU A 248 -3.43 -4.90 5.38
CA LEU A 248 -4.48 -5.58 4.62
C LEU A 248 -4.64 -7.04 5.05
N SER A 249 -3.55 -7.76 5.32
CA SER A 249 -3.57 -9.14 5.83
C SER A 249 -4.27 -9.24 7.18
N ARG A 250 -4.01 -8.32 8.11
CA ARG A 250 -4.69 -8.25 9.40
C ARG A 250 -6.18 -7.98 9.23
N PHE A 251 -6.54 -7.04 8.37
CA PHE A 251 -7.95 -6.77 8.09
C PHE A 251 -8.65 -7.95 7.43
N SER A 252 -7.97 -8.61 6.49
CA SER A 252 -8.46 -9.85 5.87
C SER A 252 -8.77 -10.93 6.89
N GLU A 253 -7.87 -11.15 7.87
CA GLU A 253 -8.09 -12.13 8.93
C GLU A 253 -9.37 -11.84 9.71
N GLU A 254 -9.60 -10.57 10.09
CA GLU A 254 -10.83 -10.18 10.81
C GLU A 254 -12.08 -10.35 9.93
N ILE A 255 -12.03 -9.99 8.64
CA ILE A 255 -13.14 -10.24 7.70
C ILE A 255 -13.45 -11.73 7.60
N ILE A 256 -12.44 -12.60 7.49
CA ILE A 256 -12.61 -14.05 7.44
C ILE A 256 -13.28 -14.56 8.69
N LEU A 257 -12.81 -14.14 9.88
CA LEU A 257 -13.42 -14.48 11.14
C LEU A 257 -14.88 -13.98 11.22
N TRP A 258 -15.12 -12.73 10.84
CA TRP A 258 -16.46 -12.14 10.90
C TRP A 258 -17.45 -12.73 9.90
N CYS A 259 -16.98 -13.30 8.79
CA CYS A 259 -17.81 -14.04 7.84
C CYS A 259 -18.16 -15.46 8.31
N SER A 260 -17.39 -16.03 9.24
CA SER A 260 -17.63 -17.39 9.75
C SER A 260 -18.99 -17.51 10.42
N TRP A 261 -19.52 -18.73 10.49
CA TRP A 261 -20.79 -19.02 11.20
C TRP A 261 -20.72 -18.73 12.69
N GLU A 262 -19.54 -18.86 13.29
CA GLU A 262 -19.28 -18.65 14.71
C GLU A 262 -19.41 -17.19 15.10
N PHE A 263 -18.92 -16.26 14.24
CA PHE A 263 -19.03 -14.81 14.45
C PHE A 263 -20.26 -14.23 13.77
N LYS A 264 -20.39 -14.42 12.47
CA LYS A 264 -21.47 -13.91 11.64
C LYS A 264 -21.75 -12.42 11.84
N PHE A 265 -20.69 -11.63 11.90
CA PHE A 265 -20.77 -10.18 12.10
C PHE A 265 -20.99 -9.42 10.80
N VAL A 266 -20.48 -9.99 9.70
CA VAL A 266 -20.61 -9.44 8.36
C VAL A 266 -20.95 -10.51 7.34
N GLU A 267 -21.43 -10.08 6.19
CA GLU A 267 -21.63 -10.90 5.00
C GLU A 267 -21.09 -10.15 3.79
N LEU A 268 -20.22 -10.79 3.03
CA LEU A 268 -19.69 -10.20 1.79
C LEU A 268 -20.76 -10.27 0.69
N ASP A 269 -20.70 -9.34 -0.25
CA ASP A 269 -21.51 -9.38 -1.45
C ASP A 269 -21.14 -10.60 -2.32
N ASP A 270 -22.10 -11.11 -3.08
CA ASP A 270 -21.91 -12.27 -3.95
C ASP A 270 -20.83 -12.02 -5.02
N ALA A 271 -20.67 -10.77 -5.44
CA ALA A 271 -19.62 -10.37 -6.39
C ALA A 271 -18.18 -10.55 -5.86
N PHE A 272 -18.02 -10.66 -4.53
CA PHE A 272 -16.72 -10.78 -3.85
C PHE A 272 -16.61 -12.06 -3.02
N SER A 273 -17.39 -13.09 -3.37
CA SER A 273 -17.42 -14.37 -2.68
C SER A 273 -17.52 -15.50 -3.69
N THR A 274 -17.09 -16.69 -3.29
CA THR A 274 -17.34 -17.90 -4.10
C THR A 274 -18.17 -18.91 -3.32
N GLY A 275 -18.78 -19.85 -4.05
CA GLY A 275 -19.53 -20.97 -3.47
C GLY A 275 -18.73 -22.27 -3.48
N SER A 276 -19.43 -23.35 -3.19
CA SER A 276 -18.90 -24.71 -3.31
C SER A 276 -19.68 -25.47 -4.39
N SER A 277 -18.98 -26.30 -5.18
CA SER A 277 -19.62 -27.14 -6.20
C SER A 277 -20.49 -28.26 -5.62
N ILE A 278 -20.33 -28.60 -4.34
CA ILE A 278 -21.05 -29.69 -3.66
C ILE A 278 -21.81 -29.25 -2.40
N MET A 279 -21.52 -28.05 -1.88
CA MET A 279 -22.13 -27.52 -0.67
C MET A 279 -22.91 -26.24 -0.97
N PRO A 280 -24.20 -26.31 -1.32
CA PRO A 280 -24.94 -25.14 -1.83
C PRO A 280 -25.13 -24.01 -0.82
N GLN A 281 -24.93 -24.26 0.48
CA GLN A 281 -25.02 -23.27 1.54
C GLN A 281 -23.71 -22.51 1.79
N LYS A 282 -22.59 -22.96 1.18
CA LYS A 282 -21.26 -22.44 1.48
C LYS A 282 -20.95 -21.16 0.69
N LYS A 283 -20.50 -20.14 1.39
CA LYS A 283 -20.03 -18.86 0.81
C LYS A 283 -18.67 -18.54 1.41
N ASN A 284 -17.65 -18.44 0.56
CA ASN A 284 -16.26 -18.29 0.97
C ASN A 284 -15.79 -16.84 0.83
N PRO A 285 -15.00 -16.30 1.77
CA PRO A 285 -14.40 -14.97 1.67
C PRO A 285 -13.06 -15.01 0.90
N ASP A 286 -13.05 -15.59 -0.32
CA ASP A 286 -11.82 -15.88 -1.07
C ASP A 286 -10.95 -14.65 -1.33
N ILE A 287 -11.56 -13.48 -1.56
CA ILE A 287 -10.81 -12.24 -1.79
C ILE A 287 -9.97 -11.89 -0.56
N ALA A 288 -10.56 -11.96 0.63
CA ALA A 288 -9.83 -11.71 1.88
C ALA A 288 -8.73 -12.76 2.10
N GLU A 289 -8.99 -14.04 1.79
CA GLU A 289 -7.99 -15.11 1.90
C GLU A 289 -6.82 -14.89 0.93
N LEU A 290 -7.10 -14.50 -0.31
CA LEU A 290 -6.06 -14.22 -1.30
C LEU A 290 -5.22 -12.99 -0.92
N VAL A 291 -5.83 -11.92 -0.44
CA VAL A 291 -5.11 -10.74 0.04
C VAL A 291 -4.20 -11.11 1.21
N ARG A 292 -4.70 -11.88 2.18
CA ARG A 292 -3.88 -12.40 3.28
C ARG A 292 -2.72 -13.24 2.77
N GLY A 293 -2.94 -14.13 1.80
CA GLY A 293 -1.90 -14.97 1.21
C GLY A 293 -0.84 -14.17 0.44
N LYS A 294 -1.29 -13.17 -0.35
CA LYS A 294 -0.39 -12.33 -1.18
C LYS A 294 0.54 -11.43 -0.36
N SER A 295 0.27 -11.18 0.91
CA SER A 295 1.18 -10.44 1.79
C SER A 295 2.56 -11.12 1.92
N GLY A 296 2.60 -12.45 1.91
CA GLY A 296 3.85 -13.20 1.92
C GLY A 296 4.69 -13.00 0.65
N ARG A 297 4.03 -12.79 -0.50
CA ARG A 297 4.71 -12.53 -1.77
C ARG A 297 5.46 -11.19 -1.72
N THR A 298 4.80 -10.11 -1.32
CA THR A 298 5.43 -8.77 -1.23
C THR A 298 6.55 -8.69 -0.19
N ILE A 299 6.46 -9.46 0.89
CA ILE A 299 7.57 -9.63 1.85
C ILE A 299 8.76 -10.33 1.17
N GLY A 300 8.49 -11.35 0.34
CA GLY A 300 9.50 -12.03 -0.46
C GLY A 300 10.21 -11.06 -1.41
N ASP A 301 9.48 -10.19 -2.11
CA ASP A 301 10.02 -9.19 -3.03
C ASP A 301 10.96 -8.20 -2.31
N LEU A 302 10.56 -7.71 -1.14
CA LEU A 302 11.43 -6.88 -0.30
C LEU A 302 12.73 -7.62 0.08
N MET A 303 12.61 -8.89 0.48
CA MET A 303 13.78 -9.71 0.84
C MET A 303 14.69 -9.96 -0.36
N THR A 304 14.13 -10.11 -1.56
CA THR A 304 14.89 -10.23 -2.82
C THR A 304 15.71 -8.97 -3.06
N LEU A 305 15.12 -7.79 -3.00
CA LEU A 305 15.81 -6.51 -3.19
C LEU A 305 16.92 -6.27 -2.16
N LEU A 306 16.64 -6.48 -0.89
CA LEU A 306 17.64 -6.34 0.19
C LEU A 306 18.81 -7.32 0.01
N THR A 307 18.51 -8.56 -0.40
CA THR A 307 19.53 -9.59 -0.60
C THR A 307 20.36 -9.33 -1.84
N MET A 308 19.75 -8.86 -2.92
CA MET A 308 20.43 -8.47 -4.15
C MET A 308 21.44 -7.35 -3.88
N MET A 309 21.02 -6.28 -3.22
CA MET A 309 21.86 -5.09 -3.01
C MET A 309 22.97 -5.30 -1.99
N LYS A 310 22.78 -6.20 -0.99
CA LYS A 310 23.80 -6.40 0.01
C LYS A 310 25.11 -6.92 -0.60
N GLY A 311 26.21 -6.25 -0.34
CA GLY A 311 27.54 -6.69 -0.73
C GLY A 311 27.92 -6.40 -2.19
N LEU A 312 27.05 -5.78 -2.99
CA LEU A 312 27.45 -5.28 -4.31
C LEU A 312 28.42 -4.10 -4.18
N PRO A 313 29.50 -4.07 -4.99
CA PRO A 313 30.33 -2.89 -5.09
C PRO A 313 29.57 -1.76 -5.83
N LEU A 314 30.09 -0.52 -5.71
CA LEU A 314 29.68 0.59 -6.56
C LEU A 314 30.23 0.33 -7.99
N ALA A 315 29.66 0.77 -9.03
CA ALA A 315 28.50 1.55 -9.38
C ALA A 315 27.33 0.66 -9.82
N TYR A 316 27.48 -0.09 -10.95
CA TYR A 316 26.45 -0.95 -11.53
C TYR A 316 27.04 -2.34 -11.83
N ASP A 317 26.41 -3.35 -11.27
CA ASP A 317 26.59 -4.76 -11.62
C ASP A 317 25.31 -5.33 -12.21
N LYS A 318 25.41 -6.35 -13.04
CA LYS A 318 24.26 -6.95 -13.75
C LYS A 318 23.21 -7.53 -12.79
N ASP A 319 23.60 -7.84 -11.55
CA ASP A 319 22.70 -8.24 -10.44
C ASP A 319 21.53 -7.25 -10.28
N MET A 320 21.79 -5.95 -10.49
CA MET A 320 20.77 -4.91 -10.38
C MET A 320 19.65 -5.01 -11.44
N GLN A 321 19.75 -5.89 -12.44
CA GLN A 321 18.66 -6.17 -13.36
C GLN A 321 17.48 -6.83 -12.67
N GLU A 322 17.76 -7.59 -11.58
CA GLU A 322 16.74 -8.27 -10.75
C GLU A 322 15.90 -7.29 -9.90
N ASP A 323 16.25 -6.01 -9.86
CA ASP A 323 15.49 -4.97 -9.16
C ASP A 323 14.05 -4.86 -9.70
N LYS A 324 13.90 -4.97 -11.03
CA LYS A 324 12.64 -4.68 -11.72
C LYS A 324 11.57 -5.73 -11.48
N GLU A 325 11.91 -7.01 -11.60
CA GLU A 325 10.92 -8.08 -11.42
C GLU A 325 10.33 -8.04 -10.01
N ALA A 326 11.17 -7.90 -8.98
CA ALA A 326 10.72 -7.87 -7.60
C ALA A 326 9.86 -6.62 -7.29
N ILE A 327 10.33 -5.41 -7.69
CA ILE A 327 9.56 -4.20 -7.37
C ILE A 327 8.27 -4.10 -8.18
N PHE A 328 8.27 -4.53 -9.44
CA PHE A 328 7.08 -4.55 -10.27
C PHE A 328 6.03 -5.52 -9.74
N ASP A 329 6.46 -6.70 -9.30
CA ASP A 329 5.59 -7.69 -8.68
C ASP A 329 4.95 -7.18 -7.39
N ALA A 330 5.73 -6.53 -6.54
CA ALA A 330 5.23 -5.93 -5.30
C ALA A 330 4.16 -4.87 -5.59
N ILE A 331 4.41 -3.97 -6.55
CA ILE A 331 3.48 -2.91 -6.97
C ILE A 331 2.19 -3.51 -7.53
N ASP A 332 2.32 -4.44 -8.49
CA ASP A 332 1.17 -5.07 -9.14
C ASP A 332 0.33 -5.85 -8.13
N THR A 333 0.97 -6.49 -7.16
CA THR A 333 0.31 -7.24 -6.09
C THR A 333 -0.50 -6.32 -5.17
N LEU A 334 0.07 -5.21 -4.68
CA LEU A 334 -0.67 -4.26 -3.84
C LEU A 334 -1.82 -3.61 -4.63
N HIS A 335 -1.55 -3.17 -5.86
CA HIS A 335 -2.56 -2.58 -6.76
C HIS A 335 -3.75 -3.53 -6.95
N MET A 336 -3.51 -4.79 -7.29
CA MET A 336 -4.54 -5.82 -7.48
C MET A 336 -5.33 -6.07 -6.19
N CYS A 337 -4.63 -6.13 -5.04
CA CYS A 337 -5.27 -6.34 -3.75
C CYS A 337 -6.20 -5.16 -3.42
N LEU A 338 -5.76 -3.92 -3.56
CA LEU A 338 -6.59 -2.74 -3.30
C LEU A 338 -7.79 -2.68 -4.24
N THR A 339 -7.59 -2.92 -5.54
CA THR A 339 -8.66 -2.94 -6.55
C THR A 339 -9.80 -3.91 -6.22
N SER A 340 -9.50 -5.04 -5.57
CA SER A 340 -10.50 -6.03 -5.17
C SER A 340 -11.04 -5.80 -3.76
N PHE A 341 -10.17 -5.34 -2.83
CA PHE A 341 -10.51 -5.23 -1.42
C PHE A 341 -11.40 -4.03 -1.11
N ILE A 342 -11.15 -2.90 -1.78
CA ILE A 342 -11.94 -1.67 -1.58
C ILE A 342 -13.43 -1.90 -1.85
N PRO A 343 -13.86 -2.36 -3.04
CA PRO A 343 -15.28 -2.59 -3.31
C PRO A 343 -15.86 -3.74 -2.48
N MET A 344 -15.06 -4.75 -2.10
CA MET A 344 -15.49 -5.79 -1.17
C MET A 344 -15.89 -5.20 0.19
N ILE A 345 -15.08 -4.28 0.75
CA ILE A 345 -15.41 -3.59 2.00
C ILE A 345 -16.58 -2.63 1.80
N GLU A 346 -16.63 -1.90 0.71
CA GLU A 346 -17.70 -0.94 0.40
C GLU A 346 -19.08 -1.62 0.36
N THR A 347 -19.18 -2.78 -0.27
CA THR A 347 -20.45 -3.53 -0.44
C THR A 347 -20.75 -4.48 0.71
N MET A 348 -19.81 -4.71 1.62
CA MET A 348 -19.95 -5.61 2.76
C MET A 348 -21.15 -5.23 3.62
N LYS A 349 -22.04 -6.20 3.86
CA LYS A 349 -23.22 -6.09 4.71
C LYS A 349 -22.85 -6.33 6.18
N VAL A 350 -23.14 -5.38 7.04
CA VAL A 350 -22.97 -5.50 8.49
C VAL A 350 -24.21 -6.13 9.12
N LEU A 351 -24.04 -6.97 10.12
CA LEU A 351 -25.10 -7.69 10.84
C LEU A 351 -25.16 -7.23 12.31
N PRO A 352 -25.72 -6.04 12.61
CA PRO A 352 -25.64 -5.43 13.93
C PRO A 352 -26.23 -6.30 15.06
N GLY A 353 -27.29 -7.06 14.76
CA GLY A 353 -27.94 -7.94 15.73
C GLY A 353 -27.01 -9.01 16.26
N ASN A 354 -26.16 -9.59 15.40
CA ASN A 354 -25.19 -10.61 15.81
C ASN A 354 -24.04 -9.99 16.63
N MET A 355 -23.55 -8.82 16.23
CA MET A 355 -22.55 -8.07 16.97
C MET A 355 -23.06 -7.73 18.39
N ARG A 356 -24.28 -7.20 18.49
CA ARG A 356 -24.92 -6.83 19.75
C ARG A 356 -25.13 -8.07 20.66
N LYS A 357 -25.60 -9.19 20.09
CA LYS A 357 -25.75 -10.46 20.80
C LYS A 357 -24.40 -10.99 21.32
N ALA A 358 -23.36 -10.91 20.51
CA ALA A 358 -22.01 -11.32 20.93
C ALA A 358 -21.46 -10.39 22.04
N ALA A 359 -21.74 -9.09 21.99
CA ALA A 359 -21.36 -8.14 23.02
C ALA A 359 -22.07 -8.39 24.35
N ALA A 360 -23.34 -8.80 24.32
CA ALA A 360 -24.12 -9.10 25.54
C ALA A 360 -23.66 -10.38 26.27
N GLY A 361 -22.99 -11.29 25.56
CA GLY A 361 -22.66 -12.61 26.11
C GLY A 361 -21.20 -12.75 26.57
N GLY A 362 -20.67 -11.89 27.42
CA GLY A 362 -19.27 -12.05 27.81
C GLY A 362 -18.78 -11.14 28.95
N PHE A 363 -19.68 -10.57 29.69
CA PHE A 363 -19.36 -9.67 30.81
C PHE A 363 -18.41 -8.52 30.43
N ILE A 364 -18.46 -8.07 29.18
CA ILE A 364 -17.56 -7.02 28.67
C ILE A 364 -17.80 -5.65 29.30
N ASN A 365 -18.89 -5.51 30.04
CA ASN A 365 -19.30 -4.37 30.87
C ASN A 365 -18.89 -4.51 32.34
N ALA A 366 -18.15 -5.56 32.72
CA ALA A 366 -17.71 -5.75 34.10
C ALA A 366 -16.81 -4.60 34.61
N THR A 367 -15.96 -4.05 33.76
CA THR A 367 -15.16 -2.87 34.11
C THR A 367 -16.05 -1.66 34.44
N ASP A 368 -17.12 -1.48 33.69
CA ASP A 368 -18.08 -0.37 33.89
C ASP A 368 -18.87 -0.58 35.22
N CYS A 369 -19.12 -1.84 35.59
CA CYS A 369 -19.69 -2.17 36.89
C CYS A 369 -18.75 -1.83 38.06
N ALA A 370 -17.46 -2.12 37.92
CA ALA A 370 -16.45 -1.70 38.90
C ALA A 370 -16.34 -0.16 38.98
N ASP A 371 -16.32 0.51 37.82
CA ASP A 371 -16.25 1.98 37.72
C ASP A 371 -17.50 2.64 38.35
N TYR A 372 -18.68 2.00 38.25
CA TYR A 372 -19.89 2.45 38.96
C TYR A 372 -19.67 2.52 40.46
N LEU A 373 -19.10 1.48 41.06
CA LEU A 373 -18.77 1.48 42.48
C LEU A 373 -17.70 2.50 42.84
N VAL A 374 -16.69 2.69 41.98
CA VAL A 374 -15.70 3.74 42.19
C VAL A 374 -16.36 5.12 42.18
N GLY A 375 -17.34 5.34 41.32
CA GLY A 375 -18.15 6.57 41.28
C GLY A 375 -19.01 6.76 42.57
N LYS A 376 -19.31 5.68 43.32
CA LYS A 376 -19.97 5.72 44.63
C LYS A 376 -18.97 5.86 45.80
N GLY A 377 -17.67 5.93 45.52
CA GLY A 377 -16.62 6.22 46.50
C GLY A 377 -15.76 5.03 46.91
N LEU A 378 -15.93 3.83 46.34
CA LEU A 378 -15.08 2.69 46.64
C LEU A 378 -13.72 2.79 45.97
N PRO A 379 -12.64 2.29 46.60
CA PRO A 379 -11.35 2.13 45.92
C PRO A 379 -11.48 1.13 44.74
N PHE A 380 -10.80 1.40 43.64
CA PHE A 380 -10.90 0.56 42.42
C PHE A 380 -10.60 -0.92 42.70
N ARG A 381 -9.62 -1.24 43.53
CA ARG A 381 -9.25 -2.63 43.85
C ARG A 381 -10.38 -3.40 44.57
N ASP A 382 -11.11 -2.72 45.45
CA ASP A 382 -12.25 -3.31 46.16
C ASP A 382 -13.43 -3.47 45.16
N ALA A 383 -13.73 -2.44 44.40
CA ALA A 383 -14.75 -2.49 43.35
C ALA A 383 -14.47 -3.61 42.32
N TYR A 384 -13.21 -3.79 41.89
CA TYR A 384 -12.78 -4.87 41.03
C TYR A 384 -13.04 -6.24 41.60
N LYS A 385 -12.72 -6.46 42.92
CA LYS A 385 -12.93 -7.70 43.58
C LYS A 385 -14.41 -8.04 43.66
N ILE A 386 -15.24 -7.10 44.13
CA ILE A 386 -16.69 -7.24 44.19
C ILE A 386 -17.29 -7.61 42.85
N THR A 387 -16.87 -6.88 41.77
CA THR A 387 -17.35 -7.16 40.42
C THR A 387 -16.92 -8.55 39.94
N GLY A 388 -15.72 -9.01 40.28
CA GLY A 388 -15.25 -10.37 39.95
C GLY A 388 -16.11 -11.44 40.62
N GLU A 389 -16.49 -11.25 41.89
CA GLU A 389 -17.39 -12.14 42.61
C GLU A 389 -18.80 -12.14 42.00
N LEU A 390 -19.33 -10.98 41.58
CA LEU A 390 -20.61 -10.87 40.86
C LEU A 390 -20.58 -11.60 39.51
N VAL A 391 -19.49 -11.51 38.77
CA VAL A 391 -19.33 -12.26 37.51
C VAL A 391 -19.32 -13.76 37.74
N ALA A 392 -18.65 -14.24 38.79
CA ALA A 392 -18.69 -15.66 39.20
C ALA A 392 -20.11 -16.12 39.54
N GLU A 393 -20.86 -15.36 40.35
CA GLU A 393 -22.26 -15.60 40.64
C GLU A 393 -23.13 -15.68 39.38
N CYS A 394 -22.92 -14.74 38.44
CA CYS A 394 -23.63 -14.73 37.16
C CYS A 394 -23.35 -16.01 36.34
N ILE A 395 -22.11 -16.46 36.31
CA ILE A 395 -21.71 -17.69 35.58
C ILE A 395 -22.39 -18.91 36.20
N GLU A 396 -22.38 -19.04 37.52
CA GLU A 396 -23.01 -20.16 38.24
C GLU A 396 -24.53 -20.19 38.08
N SER A 397 -25.17 -19.02 38.10
CA SER A 397 -26.63 -18.89 37.98
C SER A 397 -27.15 -18.86 36.55
N GLY A 398 -26.26 -18.77 35.53
CA GLY A 398 -26.63 -18.61 34.12
C GLY A 398 -27.24 -17.25 33.81
N LEU A 399 -26.97 -16.23 34.62
CA LEU A 399 -27.40 -14.85 34.46
C LEU A 399 -26.30 -13.98 33.84
N THR A 400 -26.64 -12.74 33.51
CA THR A 400 -25.69 -11.67 33.12
C THR A 400 -25.77 -10.54 34.15
N LEU A 401 -24.80 -9.60 34.12
CA LEU A 401 -24.86 -8.44 34.99
C LEU A 401 -26.15 -7.61 34.77
N GLU A 402 -26.65 -7.55 33.52
CA GLU A 402 -27.88 -6.84 33.20
C GLU A 402 -29.15 -7.53 33.71
N THR A 403 -29.11 -8.83 33.98
CA THR A 403 -30.28 -9.61 34.39
C THR A 403 -30.20 -10.07 35.85
N LEU A 404 -29.08 -9.84 36.54
CA LEU A 404 -28.89 -10.16 37.94
C LEU A 404 -29.80 -9.27 38.81
N PRO A 405 -30.63 -9.84 39.72
CA PRO A 405 -31.51 -9.03 40.59
C PRO A 405 -30.73 -8.04 41.47
N ILE A 406 -31.30 -6.86 41.71
CA ILE A 406 -30.65 -5.81 42.54
C ILE A 406 -30.37 -6.31 43.97
N GLU A 407 -31.22 -7.13 44.51
CA GLU A 407 -31.01 -7.72 45.82
C GLU A 407 -29.77 -8.60 45.90
N THR A 408 -29.38 -9.20 44.78
CA THR A 408 -28.11 -9.95 44.66
C THR A 408 -26.93 -9.00 44.64
N TYR A 409 -26.96 -7.96 43.86
CA TYR A 409 -25.94 -6.92 43.87
C TYR A 409 -25.71 -6.34 45.27
N GLN A 410 -26.78 -6.07 46.00
CA GLN A 410 -26.74 -5.45 47.32
C GLN A 410 -26.20 -6.42 48.42
N LYS A 411 -26.17 -7.74 48.19
CA LYS A 411 -25.47 -8.69 49.09
C LYS A 411 -23.95 -8.52 49.03
N TYR A 412 -23.43 -8.08 47.91
CA TYR A 412 -21.98 -7.85 47.70
C TYR A 412 -21.56 -6.47 48.15
N ASP A 413 -22.38 -5.45 47.88
CA ASP A 413 -22.10 -4.09 48.37
C ASP A 413 -23.38 -3.23 48.41
N VAL A 414 -23.55 -2.49 49.51
CA VAL A 414 -24.74 -1.69 49.78
C VAL A 414 -24.88 -0.43 48.86
N HIS A 415 -23.80 -0.04 48.16
CA HIS A 415 -23.83 1.10 47.26
C HIS A 415 -24.49 0.78 45.92
N PHE A 416 -24.80 -0.46 45.62
CA PHE A 416 -25.58 -0.81 44.43
C PHE A 416 -27.04 -0.37 44.58
N ALA A 417 -27.53 0.30 43.55
CA ALA A 417 -28.91 0.71 43.39
C ALA A 417 -29.37 0.47 41.95
N ASP A 418 -30.66 0.68 41.63
CA ASP A 418 -31.24 0.42 40.30
C ASP A 418 -30.54 1.15 39.16
N ASP A 419 -29.82 2.24 39.44
CA ASP A 419 -29.06 2.99 38.46
C ASP A 419 -27.85 2.22 37.91
N VAL A 420 -27.44 1.09 38.54
CA VAL A 420 -26.38 0.23 38.01
C VAL A 420 -26.74 -0.32 36.62
N TYR A 421 -27.97 -0.75 36.40
CA TYR A 421 -28.39 -1.30 35.10
C TYR A 421 -28.22 -0.31 33.93
N LYS A 422 -28.46 0.97 34.21
CA LYS A 422 -28.21 2.03 33.25
C LYS A 422 -26.71 2.23 33.05
N ALA A 423 -25.94 2.22 34.10
CA ALA A 423 -24.50 2.42 34.08
C ALA A 423 -23.76 1.34 33.26
N ILE A 424 -24.17 0.08 33.40
CA ILE A 424 -23.56 -1.08 32.75
C ILE A 424 -24.19 -1.45 31.41
N SER A 425 -25.23 -0.72 30.94
CA SER A 425 -25.76 -0.99 29.60
C SER A 425 -24.65 -0.79 28.57
N LEU A 426 -24.56 -1.66 27.56
CA LEU A 426 -23.48 -1.61 26.57
C LEU A 426 -23.42 -0.26 25.83
N GLU A 427 -24.58 0.37 25.61
CA GLU A 427 -24.70 1.69 25.01
C GLU A 427 -24.12 2.76 25.94
N SER A 428 -24.38 2.69 27.25
CA SER A 428 -23.79 3.62 28.23
C SER A 428 -22.28 3.43 28.34
N CYS A 429 -21.84 2.19 28.34
CA CYS A 429 -20.40 1.84 28.37
C CYS A 429 -19.64 2.45 27.19
N VAL A 430 -20.18 2.35 25.97
CA VAL A 430 -19.58 2.93 24.77
C VAL A 430 -19.66 4.45 24.81
N ASN A 431 -20.85 5.01 25.06
CA ASN A 431 -21.09 6.45 25.08
C ASN A 431 -20.31 7.18 26.17
N GLY A 432 -19.98 6.51 27.26
CA GLY A 432 -19.18 7.04 28.36
C GLY A 432 -17.69 7.20 28.03
N ARG A 433 -17.18 6.48 27.04
CA ARG A 433 -15.75 6.49 26.65
C ARG A 433 -15.41 7.65 25.70
N LYS A 434 -15.51 8.88 26.21
CA LYS A 434 -15.37 10.14 25.47
C LYS A 434 -13.95 10.68 25.36
N VAL A 435 -12.96 9.99 25.93
CA VAL A 435 -11.55 10.37 25.75
C VAL A 435 -11.18 10.41 24.28
N ILE A 436 -10.25 11.26 23.90
CA ILE A 436 -9.76 11.32 22.50
C ILE A 436 -9.30 9.92 22.07
N GLY A 437 -9.81 9.46 20.93
CA GLY A 437 -9.55 8.10 20.42
C GLY A 437 -10.41 7.01 21.04
N GLY A 438 -11.33 7.34 21.97
CA GLY A 438 -12.29 6.39 22.52
C GLY A 438 -13.43 6.05 21.55
N PRO A 439 -14.19 4.95 21.83
CA PRO A 439 -15.21 4.41 20.94
C PRO A 439 -16.55 5.16 20.96
N ALA A 440 -16.71 6.24 21.72
CA ALA A 440 -17.97 6.98 21.74
C ALA A 440 -18.34 7.44 20.32
N PRO A 441 -19.62 7.31 19.89
CA PRO A 441 -20.05 7.67 18.54
C PRO A 441 -19.65 9.08 18.10
N GLU A 442 -19.67 10.05 19.02
CA GLU A 442 -19.22 11.43 18.76
C GLU A 442 -17.72 11.51 18.42
N ASN A 443 -16.88 10.68 19.04
CA ASN A 443 -15.45 10.59 18.74
C ASN A 443 -15.21 9.94 17.38
N VAL A 444 -15.95 8.89 17.05
CA VAL A 444 -15.88 8.22 15.74
C VAL A 444 -16.27 9.20 14.63
N GLU A 445 -17.37 9.93 14.84
CA GLU A 445 -17.83 10.95 13.90
C GLU A 445 -16.80 12.07 13.71
N PHE A 446 -16.25 12.58 14.81
CA PHE A 446 -15.21 13.62 14.76
C PHE A 446 -13.98 13.12 13.99
N GLN A 447 -13.51 11.90 14.30
CA GLN A 447 -12.33 11.30 13.66
C GLN A 447 -12.57 11.10 12.16
N ALA A 448 -13.69 10.50 11.77
CA ALA A 448 -14.02 10.24 10.37
C ALA A 448 -14.14 11.55 9.57
N LYS A 449 -14.85 12.56 10.08
CA LYS A 449 -14.98 13.86 9.43
C LYS A 449 -13.65 14.61 9.31
N ARG A 450 -12.78 14.51 10.33
CA ARG A 450 -11.41 15.06 10.28
C ARG A 450 -10.61 14.43 9.15
N VAL A 451 -10.66 13.10 9.04
CA VAL A 451 -9.92 12.36 8.02
C VAL A 451 -10.46 12.65 6.63
N LEU A 452 -11.79 12.66 6.41
CA LEU A 452 -12.40 13.03 5.13
C LEU A 452 -11.96 14.42 4.67
N LYS A 453 -11.91 15.39 5.60
CA LYS A 453 -11.41 16.74 5.29
C LYS A 453 -9.94 16.73 4.85
N ILE A 454 -9.09 15.94 5.49
CA ILE A 454 -7.69 15.76 5.08
C ILE A 454 -7.59 15.13 3.68
N MET A 455 -8.47 14.19 3.37
CA MET A 455 -8.55 13.54 2.04
C MET A 455 -9.21 14.44 0.97
N GLY A 456 -9.62 15.66 1.30
CA GLY A 456 -10.23 16.61 0.35
C GLY A 456 -11.69 16.33 0.02
N VAL A 457 -12.33 15.43 0.76
CA VAL A 457 -13.77 15.12 0.60
C VAL A 457 -14.60 16.12 1.43
N LYS A 458 -15.62 16.72 0.78
CA LYS A 458 -16.51 17.71 1.42
C LYS A 458 -17.62 17.05 2.22
#